data_65bafc8d0ca8b87ed21804d6de32b324
#
_entry.id   65bafc8d0ca8b87ed21804d6de32b324
#
_cell.length_a   1.000
_cell.length_b   1.000
_cell.length_c   1.000
_cell.angle_alpha   90.00
_cell.angle_beta   90.00
_cell.angle_gamma   90.00
#
_symmetry.space_group_name_H-M   'P 1'
#
loop_
_entity.id
_entity.type
_entity.pdbx_description
1 polymer ?
#
loop_
_entity_poly.entity_id
_entity_poly.type
_entity_poly.pdbx_seq_one_letter_code
_entity_poly.pdbx_strand_id
1 'polypeptide(L)'
;MVFFLILGNYLRAFIMTYKVTEEGNISTVFLQGEIDMDVTDKAREVIMPLVEAKKEVHLNLKDVQYMDSSGISVLIESHQKANELGTKVILKDISKSVLKVIMMAKLEQVLNLD
;
A
#
# COMPACT_ATOMS: atom_id res chain seq x y z
N MET A 1 17.43 -4.92 -1.68
CA MET A 1 17.90 -4.87 -1.11
C MET A 1 18.55 -5.03 -0.58
N VAL A 2 18.58 -5.08 -0.56
CA VAL A 2 19.15 -5.03 0.20
C VAL A 2 19.98 -4.67 0.45
N PHE A 3 20.24 -4.23 0.38
CA PHE A 3 20.96 -3.85 1.00
C PHE A 3 21.32 -3.81 1.58
N PHE A 4 21.22 -3.75 1.75
CA PHE A 4 21.57 -3.57 2.68
C PHE A 4 21.94 -4.05 3.30
N LEU A 5 21.98 -4.40 3.36
CA LEU A 5 22.26 -4.71 4.30
C LEU A 5 23.08 -4.57 4.84
N ILE A 6 23.42 -4.15 4.74
CA ILE A 6 24.07 -3.95 5.45
C ILE A 6 24.37 -3.23 6.09
N LEU A 7 24.27 -2.78 6.03
CA LEU A 7 24.29 -2.14 6.87
C LEU A 7 23.79 -2.27 7.51
N GLY A 8 23.22 -2.80 7.10
CA GLY A 8 22.68 -2.86 7.70
C GLY A 8 22.21 -3.21 8.11
N ASN A 9 21.93 -3.42 8.36
CA ASN A 9 21.35 -3.51 8.95
C ASN A 9 21.26 -3.02 9.64
N TYR A 10 21.59 -2.49 9.76
CA TYR A 10 21.31 -1.71 10.31
C TYR A 10 20.69 -0.84 9.87
N LEU A 11 20.66 -0.51 9.46
CA LEU A 11 20.04 0.37 9.02
C LEU A 11 18.89 0.12 8.48
N ARG A 12 18.54 -0.73 8.01
CA ARG A 12 17.47 -0.98 7.59
C ARG A 12 16.60 -1.21 8.37
N ALA A 13 16.94 -1.41 9.05
CA ALA A 13 16.24 -1.69 9.78
C ALA A 13 15.42 -0.83 10.39
N PHE A 14 15.82 -0.15 10.88
CA PHE A 14 15.04 0.65 11.42
C PHE A 14 14.22 1.16 10.55
N ILE A 15 14.45 0.90 9.53
CA ILE A 15 13.59 1.32 8.67
C ILE A 15 12.41 0.49 8.72
N MET A 16 11.35 1.03 9.06
CA MET A 16 10.20 0.46 9.08
C MET A 16 9.72 0.37 7.78
N THR A 17 9.75 -0.68 7.18
CA THR A 17 9.19 -0.84 5.88
C THR A 17 8.08 -1.85 5.95
N TYR A 18 7.11 -1.72 5.07
CA TYR A 18 6.04 -2.68 4.98
C TYR A 18 6.54 -3.90 4.23
N LYS A 19 6.08 -5.07 4.66
CA LYS A 19 6.47 -6.31 4.01
C LYS A 19 5.93 -6.32 2.58
N VAL A 20 6.75 -6.81 1.65
CA VAL A 20 6.34 -6.97 0.26
C VAL A 20 6.67 -8.39 -0.17
N THR A 21 5.73 -9.06 -0.80
CA THR A 21 5.98 -10.36 -1.41
C THR A 21 5.72 -10.25 -2.91
N GLU A 22 6.39 -11.07 -3.69
CA GLU A 22 6.19 -11.08 -5.14
C GLU A 22 5.93 -12.48 -5.63
N GLU A 23 4.97 -12.58 -6.54
CA GLU A 23 4.62 -13.84 -7.13
C GLU A 23 4.24 -13.57 -8.58
N GLY A 24 5.14 -13.90 -9.51
CA GLY A 24 4.96 -13.54 -10.90
C GLY A 24 4.97 -12.04 -11.07
N ASN A 25 3.95 -11.49 -11.72
CA ASN A 25 3.85 -10.05 -11.89
C ASN A 25 3.02 -9.38 -10.81
N ILE A 26 2.71 -10.11 -9.74
CA ILE A 26 1.91 -9.58 -8.64
C ILE A 26 2.82 -9.28 -7.46
N SER A 27 2.76 -8.03 -6.98
CA SER A 27 3.47 -7.63 -5.77
C SER A 27 2.43 -7.32 -4.71
N THR A 28 2.56 -7.95 -3.55
CA THR A 28 1.63 -7.71 -2.45
C THR A 28 2.36 -6.91 -1.37
N VAL A 29 1.78 -5.77 -1.01
CA VAL A 29 2.30 -4.92 0.06
C VAL A 29 1.39 -5.09 1.27
N PHE A 30 1.96 -5.46 2.41
CA PHE A 30 1.21 -5.66 3.64
C PHE A 30 1.33 -4.41 4.49
N LEU A 31 0.33 -3.55 4.43
CA LEU A 31 0.29 -2.37 5.29
C LEU A 31 -0.18 -2.81 6.68
N GLN A 32 0.24 -2.09 7.70
CA GLN A 32 -0.15 -2.45 9.06
C GLN A 32 -0.17 -1.22 9.96
N GLY A 33 -0.90 -1.33 11.05
CA GLY A 33 -0.95 -0.30 12.06
C GLY A 33 -1.83 0.87 11.66
N GLU A 34 -1.40 2.05 12.03
CA GLU A 34 -2.13 3.27 11.74
C GLU A 34 -1.49 3.93 10.52
N ILE A 35 -2.29 4.15 9.50
CA ILE A 35 -1.82 4.78 8.28
C ILE A 35 -2.32 6.22 8.29
N ASP A 36 -1.58 7.07 8.98
CA ASP A 36 -1.88 8.49 9.13
C ASP A 36 -0.82 9.32 8.42
N MET A 37 -0.91 10.64 8.56
CA MET A 37 -0.01 11.52 7.81
C MET A 37 1.46 11.34 8.20
N ASP A 38 1.75 10.74 9.35
CA ASP A 38 3.14 10.53 9.75
C ASP A 38 3.80 9.40 9.00
N VAL A 39 3.03 8.47 8.43
CA VAL A 39 3.59 7.30 7.75
C VAL A 39 3.22 7.20 6.28
N THR A 40 2.41 8.13 5.77
CA THR A 40 1.98 8.03 4.37
C THR A 40 3.13 8.11 3.38
N ASP A 41 4.17 8.89 3.68
CA ASP A 41 5.32 8.97 2.78
C ASP A 41 6.01 7.62 2.67
N LYS A 42 6.11 6.89 3.78
CA LYS A 42 6.71 5.56 3.75
C LYS A 42 5.88 4.59 2.94
N ALA A 43 4.55 4.69 3.08
CA ALA A 43 3.67 3.84 2.28
C ALA A 43 3.84 4.14 0.80
N ARG A 44 3.89 5.42 0.43
CA ARG A 44 4.10 5.79 -0.97
C ARG A 44 5.43 5.26 -1.50
N GLU A 45 6.49 5.36 -0.70
CA GLU A 45 7.82 4.92 -1.11
C GLU A 45 7.86 3.43 -1.40
N VAL A 46 7.00 2.65 -0.77
CA VAL A 46 6.94 1.22 -1.02
C VAL A 46 6.03 0.91 -2.20
N ILE A 47 4.87 1.56 -2.25
CA ILE A 47 3.84 1.23 -3.23
C ILE A 47 4.13 1.78 -4.63
N MET A 48 4.48 3.06 -4.71
CA MET A 48 4.57 3.72 -6.00
C MET A 48 5.63 3.14 -6.94
N PRO A 49 6.82 2.75 -6.47
CA PRO A 49 7.78 2.13 -7.39
C PRO A 49 7.26 0.85 -8.01
N LEU A 50 6.45 0.08 -7.28
CA LEU A 50 5.88 -1.16 -7.80
C LEU A 50 4.85 -0.86 -8.88
N VAL A 51 4.02 0.15 -8.65
CA VAL A 51 3.04 0.59 -9.63
C VAL A 51 3.75 1.11 -10.88
N GLU A 52 4.81 1.90 -10.69
CA GLU A 52 5.58 2.46 -11.80
C GLU A 52 6.31 1.39 -12.61
N ALA A 53 6.63 0.28 -11.97
CA ALA A 53 7.21 -0.87 -12.66
C ALA A 53 6.14 -1.69 -13.38
N LYS A 54 4.89 -1.21 -13.37
CA LYS A 54 3.73 -1.83 -14.03
C LYS A 54 3.41 -3.21 -13.49
N LYS A 55 3.73 -3.42 -12.21
CA LYS A 55 3.29 -4.62 -11.52
C LYS A 55 1.81 -4.51 -11.19
N GLU A 56 1.14 -5.64 -11.10
CA GLU A 56 -0.18 -5.66 -10.47
C GLU A 56 0.08 -5.63 -8.97
N VAL A 57 -0.41 -4.60 -8.29
CA VAL A 57 -0.10 -4.39 -6.88
C VAL A 57 -1.32 -4.71 -6.04
N HIS A 58 -1.14 -5.61 -5.08
CA HIS A 58 -2.18 -5.92 -4.11
C HIS A 58 -1.79 -5.28 -2.79
N LEU A 59 -2.68 -4.46 -2.27
CA LEU A 59 -2.48 -3.83 -0.97
C LEU A 59 -3.28 -4.62 0.04
N ASN A 60 -2.59 -5.37 0.88
CA ASN A 60 -3.24 -6.16 1.91
C ASN A 60 -3.44 -5.28 3.13
N LEU A 61 -4.68 -5.08 3.53
CA LEU A 61 -5.05 -4.17 4.60
C LEU A 61 -5.55 -4.88 5.84
N LYS A 62 -5.28 -6.17 5.94
CA LYS A 62 -5.78 -6.99 7.03
C LYS A 62 -5.36 -6.46 8.41
N ASP A 63 -4.13 -6.01 8.52
CA ASP A 63 -3.58 -5.57 9.79
C ASP A 63 -3.55 -4.06 9.96
N VAL A 64 -4.29 -3.33 9.12
CA VAL A 64 -4.42 -1.89 9.28
C VAL A 64 -5.52 -1.61 10.28
N GLN A 65 -5.16 -0.96 11.40
CA GLN A 65 -6.09 -0.69 12.47
C GLN A 65 -6.82 0.62 12.29
N TYR A 66 -6.22 1.54 11.57
CA TYR A 66 -6.77 2.88 11.40
C TYR A 66 -6.20 3.51 10.14
N MET A 67 -7.01 4.29 9.45
CA MET A 67 -6.56 5.03 8.28
C MET A 67 -7.34 6.32 8.23
N ASP A 68 -6.63 7.44 8.15
CA ASP A 68 -7.27 8.75 8.03
C ASP A 68 -7.31 9.16 6.55
N SER A 69 -7.70 10.41 6.30
CA SER A 69 -7.83 10.88 4.91
C SER A 69 -6.50 10.88 4.16
N SER A 70 -5.37 11.04 4.86
CA SER A 70 -4.08 10.99 4.16
C SER A 70 -3.75 9.58 3.72
N GLY A 71 -4.13 8.57 4.52
CA GLY A 71 -3.99 7.17 4.10
C GLY A 71 -4.89 6.85 2.92
N ILE A 72 -6.14 7.30 2.97
CA ILE A 72 -7.07 7.12 1.86
C ILE A 72 -6.51 7.75 0.59
N SER A 73 -5.86 8.92 0.71
CA SER A 73 -5.26 9.58 -0.44
C SER A 73 -4.20 8.71 -1.11
N VAL A 74 -3.42 7.96 -0.32
CA VAL A 74 -2.42 7.06 -0.89
C VAL A 74 -3.10 5.94 -1.70
N LEU A 75 -4.22 5.42 -1.21
CA LEU A 75 -4.96 4.41 -1.95
C LEU A 75 -5.46 4.97 -3.28
N ILE A 76 -6.00 6.18 -3.25
CA ILE A 76 -6.51 6.82 -4.47
C ILE A 76 -5.38 7.10 -5.45
N GLU A 77 -4.27 7.66 -4.95
CA GLU A 77 -3.12 7.99 -5.81
C GLU A 77 -2.57 6.75 -6.48
N SER A 78 -2.42 5.66 -5.74
CA SER A 78 -1.87 4.44 -6.31
C SER A 78 -2.82 3.84 -7.34
N HIS A 79 -4.12 3.91 -7.07
CA HIS A 79 -5.12 3.43 -8.01
C HIS A 79 -5.08 4.24 -9.32
N GLN A 80 -5.04 5.56 -9.19
CA GLN A 80 -5.01 6.43 -10.36
C GLN A 80 -3.74 6.22 -11.18
N LYS A 81 -2.60 6.09 -10.51
CA LYS A 81 -1.34 5.87 -11.20
C LYS A 81 -1.34 4.54 -11.94
N ALA A 82 -1.88 3.52 -11.32
CA ALA A 82 -1.98 2.21 -11.95
C ALA A 82 -2.83 2.29 -13.23
N ASN A 83 -3.96 2.99 -13.14
CA ASN A 83 -4.81 3.15 -14.31
C ASN A 83 -4.09 3.88 -15.44
N GLU A 84 -3.31 4.91 -15.12
CA GLU A 84 -2.54 5.64 -16.13
C GLU A 84 -1.53 4.75 -16.82
N LEU A 85 -0.95 3.82 -16.10
CA LEU A 85 0.12 2.97 -16.61
C LEU A 85 -0.36 1.64 -17.17
N GLY A 86 -1.67 1.40 -17.13
CA GLY A 86 -2.23 0.16 -17.67
C GLY A 86 -2.06 -1.05 -16.78
N THR A 87 -1.83 -0.83 -15.49
CA THR A 87 -1.83 -1.90 -14.51
C THR A 87 -2.95 -1.64 -13.51
N LYS A 88 -2.94 -2.34 -12.38
CA LYS A 88 -3.99 -2.15 -11.40
C LYS A 88 -3.50 -2.34 -9.99
N VAL A 89 -4.22 -1.70 -9.07
CA VAL A 89 -4.03 -1.85 -7.63
C VAL A 89 -5.33 -2.43 -7.09
N ILE A 90 -5.22 -3.51 -6.33
CA ILE A 90 -6.37 -4.20 -5.75
C ILE A 90 -6.19 -4.22 -4.24
N LEU A 91 -7.26 -3.85 -3.52
CA LEU A 91 -7.23 -3.88 -2.05
C LEU A 91 -7.70 -5.26 -1.61
N LYS A 92 -6.88 -5.92 -0.77
CA LYS A 92 -7.13 -7.29 -0.34
C LYS A 92 -7.31 -7.35 1.17
N ASP A 93 -8.18 -8.24 1.63
CA ASP A 93 -8.33 -8.54 3.06
C ASP A 93 -8.52 -7.26 3.89
N ILE A 94 -9.44 -6.40 3.44
CA ILE A 94 -9.61 -5.09 4.06
C ILE A 94 -10.17 -5.24 5.48
N SER A 95 -9.48 -4.64 6.45
CA SER A 95 -9.95 -4.64 7.83
C SER A 95 -11.29 -3.91 7.93
N LYS A 96 -12.07 -4.26 8.95
CA LYS A 96 -13.39 -3.66 9.12
C LYS A 96 -13.33 -2.16 9.28
N SER A 97 -12.34 -1.66 10.02
CA SER A 97 -12.23 -0.22 10.26
C SER A 97 -11.91 0.53 8.98
N VAL A 98 -11.03 -0.02 8.13
CA VAL A 98 -10.70 0.62 6.86
C VAL A 98 -11.86 0.52 5.89
N LEU A 99 -12.51 -0.64 5.83
CA LEU A 99 -13.65 -0.81 4.94
C LEU A 99 -14.74 0.19 5.26
N LYS A 100 -14.99 0.44 6.55
CA LYS A 100 -16.00 1.41 6.96
C LYS A 100 -15.67 2.80 6.42
N VAL A 101 -14.41 3.21 6.49
CA VAL A 101 -14.00 4.53 5.98
C VAL A 101 -14.18 4.60 4.47
N ILE A 102 -13.79 3.54 3.77
CA ILE A 102 -13.95 3.46 2.30
C ILE A 102 -15.42 3.58 1.92
N MET A 103 -16.27 2.83 2.62
CA MET A 103 -17.71 2.84 2.31
C MET A 103 -18.34 4.19 2.62
N MET A 104 -17.94 4.81 3.73
CA MET A 104 -18.48 6.12 4.10
C MET A 104 -18.07 7.19 3.10
N ALA A 105 -16.90 7.06 2.51
CA ALA A 105 -16.43 7.99 1.49
C ALA A 105 -16.93 7.61 0.09
N LYS A 106 -17.68 6.51 -0.01
CA LYS A 106 -18.22 6.00 -1.28
C LYS A 106 -17.13 5.67 -2.30
N LEU A 107 -15.98 5.23 -1.80
CA LEU A 107 -14.85 4.92 -2.65
C LEU A 107 -14.87 3.47 -3.14
N GLU A 108 -15.81 2.66 -2.65
CA GLU A 108 -15.93 1.29 -3.13
C GLU A 108 -16.28 1.24 -4.61
N GLN A 109 -16.77 2.35 -5.16
CA GLN A 109 -17.11 2.42 -6.58
C GLN A 109 -15.91 2.88 -7.41
N VAL A 110 -14.86 3.37 -6.77
CA VAL A 110 -13.68 3.90 -7.44
C VAL A 110 -12.51 2.95 -7.34
N LEU A 111 -12.29 2.41 -6.14
CA LEU A 111 -11.16 1.53 -5.87
C LEU A 111 -11.53 0.08 -6.20
N ASN A 112 -10.51 -0.71 -6.54
CA ASN A 112 -10.73 -2.14 -6.79
C ASN A 112 -10.65 -2.88 -5.47
N LEU A 113 -11.80 -3.29 -4.98
CA LEU A 113 -11.88 -4.08 -3.76
C LEU A 113 -12.04 -5.55 -4.13
N ASP A 114 -11.40 -6.39 -3.37
CA ASP A 114 -11.48 -7.82 -3.59
C ASP A 114 -12.34 -8.49 -2.54
#